data_4fb7fa1c5b511bd40ed97d4219ada740
#
_entry.id   4fb7fa1c5b511bd40ed97d4219ada740
#
_cell.length_a   1.000
_cell.length_b   1.000
_cell.length_c   1.000
_cell.angle_alpha   90.00
_cell.angle_beta   90.00
_cell.angle_gamma   90.00
#
_symmetry.space_group_name_H-M   'P 1'
#
loop_
_entity.id
_entity.type
_entity.pdbx_description
1 polymer ?
#
loop_
_entity_poly.entity_id
_entity_poly.type
_entity_poly.pdbx_seq_one_letter_code
_entity_poly.pdbx_strand_id
1 'polypeptide(L)'
;IILVVVVAIAIITFSSGPTLPDIHSVSTDKDLYHSNEVMMVSIEVTSSGTLDNTLLKIEGIEDRYGNYHVSREIEANLTPGTNPFSEEFRLPACSSCAGISAGTYFVNVTIEKDGVVMDAVSHQVQIAL
;
A
#
# COMPACT_ATOMS: atom_id res chain seq x y z
N ILE A 1 -17.92 12.13 -0.78
CA ILE A 1 -16.76 11.30 -0.42
C ILE A 1 -16.76 11.03 1.07
N ILE A 2 -16.88 12.06 1.88
CA ILE A 2 -16.93 11.91 3.34
C ILE A 2 -18.14 11.06 3.76
N LEU A 3 -19.24 11.23 3.09
CA LEU A 3 -20.45 10.46 3.35
C LEU A 3 -20.24 8.96 3.08
N VAL A 4 -19.51 8.65 2.01
CA VAL A 4 -19.20 7.27 1.67
C VAL A 4 -18.35 6.61 2.74
N VAL A 5 -17.36 7.34 3.26
CA VAL A 5 -16.50 6.84 4.35
C VAL A 5 -17.33 6.57 5.61
N VAL A 6 -18.23 7.48 5.93
CA VAL A 6 -19.10 7.30 7.10
C VAL A 6 -19.99 6.07 6.94
N VAL A 7 -20.52 5.86 5.75
CA VAL A 7 -21.35 4.68 5.46
C VAL A 7 -20.54 3.39 5.61
N ALA A 8 -19.32 3.39 5.09
CA ALA A 8 -18.43 2.23 5.21
C ALA A 8 -18.14 1.91 6.68
N ILE A 9 -17.88 2.93 7.48
CA ILE A 9 -17.62 2.78 8.92
C ILE A 9 -18.87 2.23 9.62
N ALA A 10 -20.03 2.71 9.26
CA ALA A 10 -21.29 2.22 9.83
C ALA A 10 -21.50 0.74 9.53
N ILE A 11 -21.18 0.31 8.32
CA ILE A 11 -21.28 -1.10 7.92
C ILE A 11 -20.34 -1.96 8.77
N ILE A 12 -19.11 -1.50 8.96
CA ILE A 12 -18.12 -2.21 9.78
C ILE A 12 -18.62 -2.34 11.22
N THR A 13 -19.24 -1.29 11.72
CA THR A 13 -19.78 -1.28 13.09
C THR A 13 -20.88 -2.32 13.27
N PHE A 14 -21.70 -2.52 12.25
CA PHE A 14 -22.79 -3.50 12.32
C PHE A 14 -22.31 -4.94 12.19
N SER A 15 -21.23 -5.17 11.52
CA SER A 15 -20.67 -6.51 11.39
C SER A 15 -19.78 -6.82 12.59
N SER A 16 -20.37 -6.87 13.75
CA SER A 16 -19.65 -7.05 15.01
C SER A 16 -18.97 -8.41 15.16
N GLY A 17 -19.24 -9.36 14.26
CA GLY A 17 -18.63 -10.67 14.29
C GLY A 17 -17.30 -10.79 13.55
N PRO A 18 -17.26 -10.47 12.26
CA PRO A 18 -16.03 -10.72 11.49
C PRO A 18 -14.94 -9.71 11.81
N THR A 19 -13.72 -10.22 11.90
CA THR A 19 -12.52 -9.41 12.01
C THR A 19 -12.15 -8.91 10.63
N LEU A 20 -12.07 -7.60 10.47
CA LEU A 20 -11.70 -6.98 9.21
C LEU A 20 -10.33 -6.31 9.35
N PRO A 21 -9.35 -6.64 8.48
CA PRO A 21 -8.11 -5.90 8.45
C PRO A 21 -8.32 -4.55 7.80
N ASP A 22 -7.61 -3.55 8.29
CA ASP A 22 -7.70 -2.19 7.83
C ASP A 22 -6.29 -1.60 7.72
N ILE A 23 -6.00 -0.94 6.59
CA ILE A 23 -4.72 -0.27 6.42
C ILE A 23 -4.82 1.08 7.14
N HIS A 24 -4.16 1.17 8.28
CA HIS A 24 -4.19 2.37 9.11
C HIS A 24 -3.35 3.49 8.49
N SER A 25 -2.16 3.15 7.98
CA SER A 25 -1.28 4.14 7.38
C SER A 25 -0.36 3.52 6.36
N VAL A 26 0.00 4.30 5.35
CA VAL A 26 1.05 4.02 4.39
C VAL A 26 1.90 5.27 4.31
N SER A 27 3.21 5.12 4.47
CA SER A 27 4.14 6.25 4.36
C SER A 27 5.43 5.82 3.69
N THR A 28 6.17 6.80 3.21
CA THR A 28 7.49 6.60 2.65
C THR A 28 8.50 7.46 3.42
N ASP A 29 9.77 7.07 3.41
CA ASP A 29 10.80 7.81 4.15
C ASP A 29 11.07 9.20 3.58
N LYS A 30 10.67 9.45 2.33
CA LYS A 30 10.77 10.77 1.68
C LYS A 30 9.52 11.05 0.87
N ASP A 31 9.28 12.31 0.55
CA ASP A 31 8.22 12.72 -0.37
C ASP A 31 8.74 12.87 -1.80
N LEU A 32 10.04 13.13 -1.96
CA LEU A 32 10.70 13.31 -3.24
C LEU A 32 11.89 12.37 -3.35
N TYR A 33 11.94 11.63 -4.44
CA TYR A 33 13.04 10.71 -4.75
C TYR A 33 13.70 11.08 -6.07
N HIS A 34 14.97 10.72 -6.18
CA HIS A 34 15.73 10.82 -7.44
C HIS A 34 16.00 9.42 -8.00
N SER A 35 16.53 9.38 -9.22
CA SER A 35 16.87 8.13 -9.89
C SER A 35 17.74 7.24 -9.00
N ASN A 36 17.45 5.96 -8.99
CA ASN A 36 18.22 4.92 -8.29
C ASN A 36 18.25 5.04 -6.77
N GLU A 37 17.46 5.92 -6.19
CA GLU A 37 17.36 5.98 -4.73
C GLU A 37 16.59 4.78 -4.18
N VAL A 38 16.83 4.45 -2.92
CA VAL A 38 16.09 3.42 -2.20
C VAL A 38 14.93 4.08 -1.49
N MET A 39 13.74 3.54 -1.68
CA MET A 39 12.52 3.99 -1.03
C MET A 39 12.11 2.97 0.03
N MET A 40 11.89 3.44 1.25
CA MET A 40 11.35 2.64 2.33
C MET A 40 9.86 2.91 2.41
N VAL A 41 9.05 1.86 2.27
CA VAL A 41 7.60 1.93 2.44
C VAL A 41 7.24 1.34 3.79
N SER A 42 6.57 2.12 4.62
CA SER A 42 6.11 1.70 5.93
C SER A 42 4.59 1.62 5.94
N ILE A 43 4.06 0.51 6.41
CA ILE A 43 2.63 0.23 6.39
C ILE A 43 2.22 -0.23 7.78
N GLU A 44 1.11 0.29 8.28
CA GLU A 44 0.49 -0.21 9.50
C GLU A 44 -0.88 -0.78 9.16
N VAL A 45 -1.10 -2.04 9.50
CA VAL A 45 -2.37 -2.72 9.31
C VAL A 45 -2.96 -3.01 10.69
N THR A 46 -4.19 -2.57 10.92
CA THR A 46 -4.89 -2.87 12.16
C THR A 46 -5.82 -4.05 11.97
N SER A 47 -5.95 -4.85 13.00
CA SER A 47 -6.86 -5.98 13.01
C SER A 47 -7.51 -6.07 14.38
N SER A 48 -8.78 -6.45 14.44
CA SER A 48 -9.49 -6.65 15.70
C SER A 48 -9.31 -8.06 16.26
N GLY A 49 -8.71 -8.95 15.51
CA GLY A 49 -8.45 -10.31 15.92
C GLY A 49 -7.30 -10.92 15.15
N THR A 50 -7.04 -12.20 15.42
CA THR A 50 -6.02 -12.95 14.69
C THR A 50 -6.57 -13.38 13.34
N LEU A 51 -5.83 -13.09 12.27
CA LEU A 51 -6.19 -13.44 10.90
C LEU A 51 -5.06 -14.17 10.21
N ASP A 52 -5.40 -15.30 9.60
CA ASP A 52 -4.52 -16.05 8.72
C ASP A 52 -4.95 -15.81 7.28
N ASN A 53 -4.16 -16.28 6.31
CA ASN A 53 -4.48 -16.19 4.89
C ASN A 53 -4.68 -14.74 4.42
N THR A 54 -3.92 -13.82 4.97
CA THR A 54 -3.92 -12.44 4.51
C THR A 54 -2.72 -12.19 3.63
N LEU A 55 -2.92 -11.37 2.61
CA LEU A 55 -1.89 -11.02 1.65
C LEU A 55 -1.82 -9.49 1.54
N LEU A 56 -0.65 -8.96 1.83
CA LEU A 56 -0.37 -7.54 1.68
C LEU A 56 0.33 -7.35 0.34
N LYS A 57 -0.27 -6.54 -0.53
CA LYS A 57 0.30 -6.23 -1.85
C LYS A 57 0.73 -4.78 -1.91
N ILE A 58 1.93 -4.56 -2.41
CA ILE A 58 2.47 -3.22 -2.64
C ILE A 58 2.80 -3.13 -4.11
N GLU A 59 2.14 -2.21 -4.82
CA GLU A 59 2.38 -1.97 -6.24
C GLU A 59 2.43 -0.49 -6.49
N GLY A 60 3.43 -0.04 -7.24
CA GLY A 60 3.55 1.39 -7.48
C GLY A 60 4.60 1.75 -8.51
N ILE A 61 4.71 3.03 -8.75
CA ILE A 61 5.61 3.62 -9.73
C ILE A 61 5.37 2.96 -11.08
N GLU A 62 4.16 3.15 -11.59
CA GLU A 62 3.76 2.61 -12.88
C GLU A 62 4.38 3.43 -14.00
N ASP A 63 5.11 2.77 -14.91
CA ASP A 63 5.71 3.43 -16.06
C ASP A 63 4.69 3.61 -17.19
N ARG A 64 5.10 4.28 -18.27
CA ARG A 64 4.22 4.54 -19.41
C ARG A 64 3.84 3.27 -20.18
N TYR A 65 4.50 2.17 -19.90
CA TYR A 65 4.20 0.87 -20.52
C TYR A 65 3.26 0.02 -19.66
N GLY A 66 2.86 0.53 -18.49
CA GLY A 66 1.97 -0.17 -17.58
C GLY A 66 2.65 -1.12 -16.63
N ASN A 67 3.97 -1.04 -16.50
CA ASN A 67 4.71 -1.90 -15.57
C ASN A 67 4.96 -1.20 -14.25
N TYR A 68 4.83 -1.94 -13.16
CA TYR A 68 5.13 -1.43 -11.83
C TYR A 68 6.60 -1.67 -11.49
N HIS A 69 7.30 -0.62 -11.08
CA HIS A 69 8.68 -0.72 -10.61
C HIS A 69 8.78 -1.00 -9.12
N VAL A 70 7.67 -0.86 -8.42
CA VAL A 70 7.50 -1.30 -7.03
C VAL A 70 6.43 -2.37 -7.05
N SER A 71 6.78 -3.59 -6.68
CA SER A 71 5.83 -4.69 -6.67
C SER A 71 6.30 -5.75 -5.68
N ARG A 72 5.46 -6.04 -4.69
CA ARG A 72 5.75 -7.06 -3.70
C ARG A 72 4.48 -7.60 -3.08
N GLU A 73 4.46 -8.89 -2.84
CA GLU A 73 3.41 -9.56 -2.11
C GLU A 73 3.99 -10.17 -0.84
N ILE A 74 3.32 -9.95 0.29
CA ILE A 74 3.75 -10.44 1.59
C ILE A 74 2.61 -11.22 2.20
N GLU A 75 2.85 -12.50 2.49
CA GLU A 75 1.92 -13.26 3.29
C GLU A 75 2.00 -12.75 4.72
N ALA A 76 0.86 -12.37 5.27
CA ALA A 76 0.80 -11.75 6.58
C ALA A 76 -0.15 -12.52 7.49
N ASN A 77 0.33 -12.82 8.69
CA ASN A 77 -0.54 -13.30 9.76
C ASN A 77 -0.72 -12.13 10.71
N LEU A 78 -1.95 -11.65 10.83
CA LEU A 78 -2.25 -10.48 11.64
C LEU A 78 -2.63 -10.88 13.06
N THR A 79 -2.17 -10.08 14.01
CA THR A 79 -2.56 -10.20 15.42
C THR A 79 -3.43 -9.00 15.80
N PRO A 80 -4.19 -9.08 16.90
CA PRO A 80 -5.00 -7.95 17.33
C PRO A 80 -4.15 -6.71 17.57
N GLY A 81 -4.63 -5.56 17.12
CA GLY A 81 -3.93 -4.30 17.23
C GLY A 81 -3.23 -3.90 15.95
N THR A 82 -2.13 -3.18 16.07
CA THR A 82 -1.36 -2.67 14.96
C THR A 82 -0.27 -3.64 14.55
N ASN A 83 -0.20 -3.93 13.24
CA ASN A 83 0.79 -4.81 12.64
C ASN A 83 1.64 -3.98 11.69
N PRO A 84 2.92 -3.70 12.02
CA PRO A 84 3.78 -2.89 11.18
C PRO A 84 4.49 -3.74 10.12
N PHE A 85 4.65 -3.15 8.93
CA PHE A 85 5.42 -3.73 7.82
C PHE A 85 6.32 -2.65 7.25
N SER A 86 7.53 -3.02 6.84
CA SER A 86 8.47 -2.14 6.17
C SER A 86 9.14 -2.89 5.03
N GLU A 87 9.15 -2.28 3.85
CA GLU A 87 9.78 -2.87 2.66
C GLU A 87 10.62 -1.83 1.93
N GLU A 88 11.78 -2.26 1.46
CA GLU A 88 12.68 -1.41 0.70
C GLU A 88 12.56 -1.71 -0.79
N PHE A 89 12.56 -0.65 -1.60
CA PHE A 89 12.53 -0.75 -3.04
C PHE A 89 13.59 0.17 -3.63
N ARG A 90 14.40 -0.37 -4.55
CA ARG A 90 15.29 0.49 -5.34
C ARG A 90 14.50 1.02 -6.53
N LEU A 91 14.45 2.31 -6.64
CA LEU A 91 13.75 2.97 -7.74
C LEU A 91 14.57 2.87 -9.03
N PRO A 92 13.90 2.85 -10.19
CA PRO A 92 14.57 2.81 -11.47
C PRO A 92 15.24 4.14 -11.79
N ALA A 93 16.12 4.11 -12.79
CA ALA A 93 16.63 5.35 -13.36
C ALA A 93 15.48 6.09 -14.04
N CYS A 94 15.44 7.39 -13.82
CA CYS A 94 14.47 8.27 -14.49
C CYS A 94 14.96 8.51 -15.90
N SER A 95 14.52 7.66 -16.85
CA SER A 95 14.99 7.68 -18.23
C SER A 95 13.91 7.21 -19.17
N SER A 96 14.07 7.51 -20.46
CA SER A 96 13.15 7.08 -21.49
C SER A 96 13.11 5.55 -21.63
N CYS A 97 14.22 4.87 -21.40
CA CYS A 97 14.29 3.41 -21.47
C CYS A 97 13.49 2.75 -20.35
N ALA A 98 13.51 3.33 -19.16
CA ALA A 98 12.74 2.83 -18.03
C ALA A 98 11.26 3.21 -18.10
N GLY A 99 10.89 4.13 -18.98
CA GLY A 99 9.52 4.63 -19.08
C GLY A 99 9.11 5.52 -17.92
N ILE A 100 10.08 6.00 -17.14
CA ILE A 100 9.88 6.86 -15.98
C ILE A 100 10.34 8.26 -16.31
N SER A 101 9.47 9.23 -16.06
CA SER A 101 9.79 10.66 -16.17
C SER A 101 9.60 11.31 -14.81
N ALA A 102 10.14 12.52 -14.66
CA ALA A 102 9.88 13.31 -13.46
C ALA A 102 8.38 13.57 -13.32
N GLY A 103 7.86 13.47 -12.12
CA GLY A 103 6.46 13.71 -11.87
C GLY A 103 5.93 13.01 -10.63
N THR A 104 4.61 12.92 -10.58
CA THR A 104 3.88 12.32 -9.47
C THR A 104 3.59 10.85 -9.76
N TYR A 105 3.87 10.02 -8.78
CA TYR A 105 3.60 8.59 -8.83
C TYR A 105 2.88 8.14 -7.57
N PHE A 106 2.35 6.93 -7.60
CA PHE A 106 1.62 6.38 -6.47
C PHE A 106 2.19 5.04 -6.05
N VAL A 107 2.13 4.79 -4.76
CA VAL A 107 2.37 3.48 -4.17
C VAL A 107 1.01 3.01 -3.65
N ASN A 108 0.51 1.94 -4.21
CA ASN A 108 -0.79 1.38 -3.89
C ASN A 108 -0.61 0.17 -3.00
N VAL A 109 -1.29 0.16 -1.87
CA VAL A 109 -1.22 -0.95 -0.92
C VAL A 109 -2.62 -1.53 -0.75
N THR A 110 -2.72 -2.84 -0.89
CA THR A 110 -3.96 -3.56 -0.65
C THR A 110 -3.73 -4.67 0.36
N ILE A 111 -4.75 -4.96 1.14
CA ILE A 111 -4.77 -6.12 2.02
C ILE A 111 -5.91 -7.04 1.61
N GLU A 112 -5.59 -8.32 1.39
CA GLU A 112 -6.56 -9.33 0.99
C GLU A 112 -6.71 -10.37 2.09
N LYS A 113 -7.92 -10.86 2.24
CA LYS A 113 -8.24 -12.00 3.12
C LYS A 113 -8.93 -13.05 2.27
N ASP A 114 -8.35 -14.25 2.20
CA ASP A 114 -8.88 -15.35 1.40
C ASP A 114 -9.14 -14.96 -0.06
N GLY A 115 -8.24 -14.14 -0.63
CA GLY A 115 -8.33 -13.69 -2.01
C GLY A 115 -9.27 -12.52 -2.25
N VAL A 116 -9.88 -11.96 -1.21
CA VAL A 116 -10.79 -10.83 -1.30
C VAL A 116 -10.11 -9.58 -0.77
N VAL A 117 -10.12 -8.50 -1.56
CA VAL A 117 -9.55 -7.21 -1.13
C VAL A 117 -10.42 -6.64 -0.02
N MET A 118 -9.81 -6.41 1.13
CA MET A 118 -10.48 -5.88 2.31
C MET A 118 -10.29 -4.39 2.48
N ASP A 119 -9.15 -3.86 2.04
CA ASP A 119 -8.85 -2.44 2.09
C ASP A 119 -7.77 -2.10 1.09
N ALA A 120 -7.73 -0.84 0.65
CA ALA A 120 -6.76 -0.32 -0.30
C ALA A 120 -6.46 1.15 -0.01
N VAL A 121 -5.19 1.51 -0.05
CA VAL A 121 -4.72 2.88 0.19
C VAL A 121 -3.67 3.22 -0.85
N SER A 122 -3.74 4.43 -1.40
CA SER A 122 -2.72 4.98 -2.31
C SER A 122 -1.94 6.08 -1.61
N HIS A 123 -0.62 6.03 -1.74
CA HIS A 123 0.28 7.05 -1.21
C HIS A 123 1.04 7.71 -2.36
N GLN A 124 1.04 9.04 -2.37
CA GLN A 124 1.64 9.82 -3.43
C GLN A 124 3.11 10.11 -3.14
N VAL A 125 3.96 9.97 -4.15
CA VAL A 125 5.37 10.35 -4.09
C VAL A 125 5.74 11.14 -5.34
N GLN A 126 6.80 11.95 -5.25
CA GLN A 126 7.36 12.68 -6.39
C GLN A 126 8.69 12.05 -6.79
N ILE A 127 8.92 11.96 -8.09
CA ILE A 127 10.21 11.52 -8.64
C ILE A 127 10.77 12.67 -9.47
N ALA A 128 12.02 13.01 -9.21
CA ALA A 128 12.78 14.02 -9.95
C ALA A 128 13.98 13.39 -10.64
N LEU A 129 14.51 14.08 -11.62
CA LEU A 129 15.73 13.66 -12.34
C LEU A 129 16.97 13.83 -11.47
#